data_84f9cf4b3f00da324b063835429ab3e8
#
_entry.id   84f9cf4b3f00da324b063835429ab3e8
#
_cell.length_a   1.000
_cell.length_b   1.000
_cell.length_c   1.000
_cell.angle_alpha   90.00
_cell.angle_beta   90.00
_cell.angle_gamma   90.00
#
_symmetry.space_group_name_H-M   'P 1'
#
loop_
_entity.id
_entity.type
_entity.pdbx_description
1 polymer ?
#
loop_
_entity_poly.entity_id
_entity_poly.type
_entity_poly.pdbx_seq_one_letter_code
_entity_poly.pdbx_strand_id
1 'polypeptide(L)'
;MAGSKLVLEGRVSVKGFILGLSVVVIPLIRTLFGHLDWIFDYLTETPGKIAICIHIAVINGLLLILYRGPLYKVAVRACFLGITFGCGVIISFSETTWTHFGWYMCSLSFFHYSEYLVTAVINPHSLSLDSFLLNHSMEYTLAAVSSWVEFTVEKLTVPELKQLSWLSFAGLLMVLCGEGLRKAAMLTAGSNFNHIVQNEKAQSHVLVTGGVYSYFRHPSYVGWFYWSIGTQVMLCNPVCILGYTIASWRFFRERIEEEELSLIHFFAEDYVEYKKKVPTGLPFISGIRVN
;
A
#
# COMPACT_ATOMS: atom_id res chain seq x y z
N MET A 1 0.61 12.23 -26.05
CA MET A 1 1.07 11.20 -25.10
C MET A 1 1.20 9.88 -25.88
N ALA A 2 2.40 9.49 -26.28
CA ALA A 2 2.63 8.18 -26.87
C ALA A 2 2.36 7.15 -25.77
N GLY A 3 1.45 6.21 -26.00
CA GLY A 3 1.11 5.16 -25.04
C GLY A 3 2.34 4.33 -24.70
N SER A 4 3.02 4.66 -23.61
CA SER A 4 4.13 3.86 -23.11
C SER A 4 3.58 2.49 -22.75
N LYS A 5 3.94 1.47 -23.55
CA LYS A 5 3.58 0.09 -23.24
C LYS A 5 4.18 -0.23 -21.86
N LEU A 6 3.34 -0.68 -20.93
CA LEU A 6 3.79 -1.13 -19.62
C LEU A 6 4.98 -2.11 -19.77
N VAL A 7 6.04 -1.86 -19.04
CA VAL A 7 7.26 -2.70 -19.07
C VAL A 7 6.96 -4.16 -18.71
N LEU A 8 7.84 -5.08 -19.10
CA LEU A 8 7.64 -6.51 -18.93
C LEU A 8 7.35 -6.89 -17.47
N GLU A 9 8.13 -6.35 -16.54
CA GLU A 9 8.00 -6.56 -15.11
C GLU A 9 6.61 -6.09 -14.60
N GLY A 10 6.14 -4.94 -15.08
CA GLY A 10 4.79 -4.43 -14.77
C GLY A 10 3.70 -5.37 -15.29
N ARG A 11 3.84 -5.89 -16.52
CA ARG A 11 2.89 -6.87 -17.08
C ARG A 11 2.88 -8.18 -16.31
N VAL A 12 4.05 -8.64 -15.87
CA VAL A 12 4.20 -9.86 -15.05
C VAL A 12 3.56 -9.63 -13.68
N SER A 13 3.74 -8.45 -13.06
CA SER A 13 3.11 -8.12 -11.78
C SER A 13 1.58 -8.13 -11.88
N VAL A 14 1.01 -7.57 -12.96
CA VAL A 14 -0.45 -7.60 -13.18
C VAL A 14 -0.96 -9.04 -13.29
N LYS A 15 -0.31 -9.88 -14.09
CA LYS A 15 -0.69 -11.30 -14.24
C LYS A 15 -0.57 -12.04 -12.91
N GLY A 16 0.52 -11.82 -12.17
CA GLY A 16 0.75 -12.42 -10.85
C GLY A 16 -0.34 -12.03 -9.85
N PHE A 17 -0.67 -10.73 -9.77
CA PHE A 17 -1.71 -10.23 -8.87
C PHE A 17 -3.10 -10.80 -9.20
N ILE A 18 -3.49 -10.80 -10.49
CA ILE A 18 -4.78 -11.36 -10.94
C ILE A 18 -4.83 -12.86 -10.64
N LEU A 19 -3.73 -13.58 -10.86
CA LEU A 19 -3.65 -15.01 -10.55
C LEU A 19 -3.81 -15.25 -9.05
N GLY A 20 -3.19 -14.44 -8.19
CA GLY A 20 -3.38 -14.51 -6.73
C GLY A 20 -4.82 -14.16 -6.32
N LEU A 21 -5.40 -13.12 -6.94
CA LEU A 21 -6.78 -12.70 -6.69
C LEU A 21 -7.80 -13.79 -7.03
N SER A 22 -7.45 -14.76 -7.87
CA SER A 22 -8.34 -15.88 -8.24
C SER A 22 -8.84 -16.71 -7.05
N VAL A 23 -8.24 -16.57 -5.86
CA VAL A 23 -8.73 -17.18 -4.62
C VAL A 23 -10.18 -16.79 -4.30
N VAL A 24 -10.64 -15.61 -4.74
CA VAL A 24 -12.04 -15.15 -4.59
C VAL A 24 -13.03 -15.98 -5.42
N VAL A 25 -12.57 -16.68 -6.44
CA VAL A 25 -13.44 -17.49 -7.30
C VAL A 25 -14.01 -18.67 -6.51
N ILE A 26 -13.29 -19.20 -5.52
CA ILE A 26 -13.72 -20.35 -4.71
C ILE A 26 -15.07 -20.10 -4.04
N PRO A 27 -15.27 -19.05 -3.20
CA PRO A 27 -16.60 -18.76 -2.63
C PRO A 27 -17.62 -18.25 -3.65
N LEU A 28 -17.20 -17.60 -4.74
CA LEU A 28 -18.12 -17.15 -5.79
C LEU A 28 -18.79 -18.31 -6.53
N ILE A 29 -18.11 -19.44 -6.70
CA ILE A 29 -18.73 -20.65 -7.26
C ILE A 29 -19.94 -21.08 -6.42
N ARG A 30 -19.87 -20.96 -5.08
CA ARG A 30 -21.00 -21.25 -4.18
C ARG A 30 -22.24 -20.41 -4.53
N THR A 31 -22.08 -19.10 -4.71
CA THR A 31 -23.21 -18.21 -4.98
C THR A 31 -23.82 -18.43 -6.37
N LEU A 32 -23.02 -18.90 -7.34
CA LEU A 32 -23.47 -19.15 -8.71
C LEU A 32 -24.10 -20.53 -8.89
N PHE A 33 -23.72 -21.50 -8.07
CA PHE A 33 -24.11 -22.91 -8.19
C PHE A 33 -24.68 -23.45 -6.86
N GLY A 34 -25.79 -22.84 -6.35
CA GLY A 34 -26.39 -23.15 -5.06
C GLY A 34 -26.79 -24.62 -4.87
N HIS A 35 -26.97 -25.39 -5.95
CA HIS A 35 -27.17 -26.84 -5.88
C HIS A 35 -25.93 -27.65 -5.47
N LEU A 36 -24.77 -26.98 -5.33
CA LEU A 36 -23.50 -27.53 -4.85
C LEU A 36 -23.21 -27.15 -3.38
N ASP A 37 -24.24 -26.75 -2.61
CA ASP A 37 -24.07 -26.32 -1.21
C ASP A 37 -23.32 -27.34 -0.37
N TRP A 38 -23.56 -28.63 -0.57
CA TRP A 38 -22.90 -29.72 0.14
C TRP A 38 -21.35 -29.73 -0.09
N ILE A 39 -20.87 -29.33 -1.29
CA ILE A 39 -19.44 -29.19 -1.56
C ILE A 39 -18.89 -27.96 -0.83
N PHE A 40 -19.69 -26.91 -0.72
CA PHE A 40 -19.25 -25.66 -0.09
C PHE A 40 -19.31 -25.69 1.42
N ASP A 41 -20.27 -26.38 2.03
CA ASP A 41 -20.22 -26.65 3.45
C ASP A 41 -18.99 -27.47 3.80
N TYR A 42 -18.65 -28.43 2.93
CA TYR A 42 -17.39 -29.17 3.00
C TYR A 42 -16.15 -28.25 2.79
N LEU A 43 -16.23 -27.18 1.98
CA LEU A 43 -15.15 -26.22 1.73
C LEU A 43 -15.01 -25.14 2.81
N THR A 44 -16.03 -24.82 3.57
CA THR A 44 -15.96 -23.84 4.68
C THR A 44 -15.35 -24.43 5.95
N GLU A 45 -15.36 -25.73 6.09
CA GLU A 45 -14.70 -26.48 7.15
C GLU A 45 -13.20 -26.77 6.81
N THR A 46 -12.61 -27.76 7.48
CA THR A 46 -11.21 -28.17 7.26
C THR A 46 -10.88 -28.47 5.79
N PRO A 47 -11.74 -29.14 5.01
CA PRO A 47 -11.49 -29.39 3.59
C PRO A 47 -11.41 -28.15 2.73
N GLY A 48 -12.17 -27.08 3.04
CA GLY A 48 -12.08 -25.83 2.32
C GLY A 48 -10.77 -25.09 2.53
N LYS A 49 -10.27 -25.12 3.76
CA LYS A 49 -8.93 -24.60 4.07
C LYS A 49 -7.85 -25.36 3.30
N ILE A 50 -7.98 -26.69 3.20
CA ILE A 50 -7.08 -27.52 2.40
C ILE A 50 -7.19 -27.15 0.91
N ALA A 51 -8.39 -26.95 0.37
CA ALA A 51 -8.60 -26.57 -1.01
C ALA A 51 -7.95 -25.21 -1.34
N ILE A 52 -8.07 -24.22 -0.44
CA ILE A 52 -7.37 -22.94 -0.58
C ILE A 52 -5.86 -23.13 -0.56
N CYS A 53 -5.32 -23.94 0.35
CA CYS A 53 -3.90 -24.24 0.40
C CYS A 53 -3.41 -24.93 -0.88
N ILE A 54 -4.17 -25.89 -1.39
CA ILE A 54 -3.87 -26.58 -2.66
C ILE A 54 -3.91 -25.58 -3.82
N HIS A 55 -4.91 -24.72 -3.88
CA HIS A 55 -5.03 -23.68 -4.91
C HIS A 55 -3.80 -22.75 -4.89
N ILE A 56 -3.39 -22.27 -3.72
CA ILE A 56 -2.20 -21.45 -3.54
C ILE A 56 -0.94 -22.21 -4.00
N ALA A 57 -0.80 -23.49 -3.64
CA ALA A 57 0.34 -24.31 -4.04
C ALA A 57 0.38 -24.51 -5.56
N VAL A 58 -0.76 -24.80 -6.20
CA VAL A 58 -0.89 -24.93 -7.66
C VAL A 58 -0.51 -23.63 -8.35
N ILE A 59 -1.01 -22.48 -7.88
CA ILE A 59 -0.65 -21.17 -8.44
C ILE A 59 0.85 -20.92 -8.35
N ASN A 60 1.47 -21.18 -7.19
CA ASN A 60 2.91 -20.99 -7.03
C ASN A 60 3.71 -21.96 -7.93
N GLY A 61 3.27 -23.21 -8.06
CA GLY A 61 3.85 -24.14 -9.02
C GLY A 61 3.77 -23.66 -10.46
N LEU A 62 2.61 -23.08 -10.85
CA LEU A 62 2.42 -22.49 -12.18
C LEU A 62 3.36 -21.29 -12.39
N LEU A 63 3.52 -20.43 -11.40
CA LEU A 63 4.45 -19.29 -11.48
C LEU A 63 5.91 -19.73 -11.64
N LEU A 64 6.32 -20.84 -10.99
CA LEU A 64 7.65 -21.43 -11.14
C LEU A 64 7.90 -21.95 -12.54
N ILE A 65 6.86 -22.46 -13.22
CA ILE A 65 6.94 -22.96 -14.61
C ILE A 65 6.98 -21.79 -15.59
N LEU A 66 6.15 -20.76 -15.38
CA LEU A 66 5.98 -19.65 -16.33
C LEU A 66 7.10 -18.60 -16.26
N TYR A 67 7.69 -18.41 -15.08
CA TYR A 67 8.65 -17.34 -14.83
C TYR A 67 9.91 -17.86 -14.16
N ARG A 68 11.06 -17.26 -14.48
CA ARG A 68 12.36 -17.60 -13.88
C ARG A 68 13.12 -16.34 -13.48
N GLY A 69 14.06 -16.49 -12.54
CA GLY A 69 14.95 -15.42 -12.11
C GLY A 69 14.23 -14.19 -11.56
N PRO A 70 14.58 -12.98 -11.98
CA PRO A 70 13.98 -11.74 -11.49
C PRO A 70 12.46 -11.67 -11.70
N LEU A 71 11.97 -12.12 -12.86
CA LEU A 71 10.55 -12.10 -13.19
C LEU A 71 9.72 -13.01 -12.27
N TYR A 72 10.28 -14.15 -11.85
CA TYR A 72 9.64 -15.01 -10.87
C TYR A 72 9.47 -14.30 -9.53
N LYS A 73 10.52 -13.57 -9.07
CA LYS A 73 10.45 -12.81 -7.82
C LYS A 73 9.37 -11.72 -7.86
N VAL A 74 9.19 -11.07 -9.00
CA VAL A 74 8.09 -10.10 -9.22
C VAL A 74 6.74 -10.80 -9.18
N ALA A 75 6.59 -11.90 -9.94
CA ALA A 75 5.34 -12.64 -10.04
C ALA A 75 4.86 -13.17 -8.68
N VAL A 76 5.77 -13.72 -7.87
CA VAL A 76 5.45 -14.29 -6.54
C VAL A 76 5.01 -13.18 -5.57
N ARG A 77 5.71 -12.03 -5.53
CA ARG A 77 5.31 -10.91 -4.65
C ARG A 77 3.94 -10.36 -5.05
N ALA A 78 3.73 -10.13 -6.34
CA ALA A 78 2.44 -9.66 -6.84
C ALA A 78 1.32 -10.68 -6.58
N CYS A 79 1.58 -11.96 -6.76
CA CYS A 79 0.63 -13.03 -6.48
C CYS A 79 0.30 -13.12 -4.99
N PHE A 80 1.29 -13.03 -4.11
CA PHE A 80 1.09 -12.98 -2.66
C PHE A 80 0.17 -11.81 -2.28
N LEU A 81 0.41 -10.63 -2.83
CA LEU A 81 -0.45 -9.46 -2.60
C LEU A 81 -1.86 -9.67 -3.16
N GLY A 82 -1.99 -10.32 -4.32
CA GLY A 82 -3.28 -10.69 -4.90
C GLY A 82 -4.06 -11.68 -4.04
N ILE A 83 -3.39 -12.69 -3.48
CA ILE A 83 -3.99 -13.65 -2.52
C ILE A 83 -4.44 -12.92 -1.26
N THR A 84 -3.57 -12.06 -0.69
CA THR A 84 -3.89 -11.29 0.52
C THR A 84 -5.09 -10.36 0.30
N PHE A 85 -5.14 -9.69 -0.86
CA PHE A 85 -6.29 -8.87 -1.24
C PHE A 85 -7.55 -9.73 -1.36
N GLY A 86 -7.48 -10.85 -2.07
CA GLY A 86 -8.62 -11.75 -2.25
C GLY A 86 -9.14 -12.34 -0.94
N CYS A 87 -8.25 -12.76 -0.04
CA CYS A 87 -8.63 -13.20 1.31
C CYS A 87 -9.30 -12.05 2.09
N GLY A 88 -8.75 -10.83 1.99
CA GLY A 88 -9.36 -9.64 2.59
C GLY A 88 -10.77 -9.39 2.07
N VAL A 89 -11.01 -9.53 0.76
CA VAL A 89 -12.35 -9.43 0.16
C VAL A 89 -13.28 -10.51 0.74
N ILE A 90 -12.84 -11.77 0.77
CA ILE A 90 -13.65 -12.88 1.33
C ILE A 90 -14.04 -12.58 2.78
N ILE A 91 -13.08 -12.15 3.61
CA ILE A 91 -13.33 -11.82 5.02
C ILE A 91 -14.27 -10.61 5.13
N SER A 92 -14.16 -9.63 4.27
CA SER A 92 -14.99 -8.41 4.28
C SER A 92 -16.46 -8.68 4.00
N PHE A 93 -16.76 -9.70 3.18
CA PHE A 93 -18.10 -10.11 2.81
C PHE A 93 -18.62 -11.34 3.59
N SER A 94 -17.77 -11.94 4.43
CA SER A 94 -18.23 -12.98 5.34
C SER A 94 -18.96 -12.34 6.53
N GLU A 95 -20.04 -12.95 7.00
CA GLU A 95 -20.78 -12.52 8.20
C GLU A 95 -19.97 -12.81 9.48
N THR A 96 -18.74 -12.28 9.53
CA THR A 96 -17.82 -12.49 10.64
C THR A 96 -17.48 -11.17 11.31
N THR A 97 -17.09 -11.27 12.56
CA THR A 97 -16.58 -10.12 13.34
C THR A 97 -15.19 -9.65 12.88
N TRP A 98 -14.64 -10.17 11.76
CA TRP A 98 -13.34 -9.84 11.18
C TRP A 98 -13.45 -8.92 9.97
N THR A 99 -14.62 -8.41 9.64
CA THR A 99 -14.86 -7.55 8.47
C THR A 99 -13.88 -6.39 8.36
N HIS A 100 -13.63 -5.67 9.44
CA HIS A 100 -12.69 -4.52 9.44
C HIS A 100 -11.24 -4.97 9.21
N PHE A 101 -10.87 -6.15 9.68
CA PHE A 101 -9.57 -6.75 9.37
C PHE A 101 -9.45 -7.12 7.88
N GLY A 102 -10.55 -7.58 7.28
CA GLY A 102 -10.63 -7.80 5.83
C GLY A 102 -10.37 -6.52 5.04
N TRP A 103 -10.99 -5.39 5.43
CA TRP A 103 -10.72 -4.08 4.82
C TRP A 103 -9.25 -3.66 4.95
N TYR A 104 -8.67 -3.91 6.12
CA TYR A 104 -7.25 -3.66 6.36
C TYR A 104 -6.35 -4.49 5.44
N MET A 105 -6.61 -5.79 5.28
CA MET A 105 -5.86 -6.66 4.37
C MET A 105 -5.95 -6.17 2.92
N CYS A 106 -7.14 -5.76 2.46
CA CYS A 106 -7.32 -5.17 1.15
C CYS A 106 -6.50 -3.88 0.98
N SER A 107 -6.58 -2.98 1.96
CA SER A 107 -5.88 -1.70 1.93
C SER A 107 -4.37 -1.87 1.91
N LEU A 108 -3.83 -2.75 2.76
CA LEU A 108 -2.40 -3.02 2.87
C LEU A 108 -1.85 -3.65 1.57
N SER A 109 -2.53 -4.69 1.07
CA SER A 109 -2.08 -5.37 -0.14
C SER A 109 -2.20 -4.48 -1.38
N PHE A 110 -3.26 -3.67 -1.48
CA PHE A 110 -3.43 -2.72 -2.57
C PHE A 110 -2.36 -1.62 -2.54
N PHE A 111 -2.04 -1.06 -1.37
CA PHE A 111 -0.96 -0.09 -1.21
C PHE A 111 0.35 -0.63 -1.79
N HIS A 112 0.82 -1.77 -1.29
CA HIS A 112 2.08 -2.36 -1.73
C HIS A 112 2.09 -2.73 -3.22
N TYR A 113 1.00 -3.29 -3.72
CA TYR A 113 0.90 -3.65 -5.13
C TYR A 113 0.87 -2.41 -6.04
N SER A 114 0.09 -1.39 -5.68
CA SER A 114 -0.05 -0.17 -6.46
C SER A 114 1.23 0.67 -6.49
N GLU A 115 2.05 0.65 -5.42
CA GLU A 115 3.38 1.29 -5.42
C GLU A 115 4.26 0.72 -6.54
N TYR A 116 4.35 -0.60 -6.64
CA TYR A 116 5.11 -1.25 -7.70
C TYR A 116 4.54 -0.96 -9.09
N LEU A 117 3.23 -1.12 -9.25
CA LEU A 117 2.58 -0.95 -10.56
C LEU A 117 2.68 0.48 -11.08
N VAL A 118 2.41 1.46 -10.21
CA VAL A 118 2.51 2.88 -10.61
C VAL A 118 3.95 3.25 -10.94
N THR A 119 4.93 2.78 -10.18
CA THR A 119 6.36 2.99 -10.51
C THR A 119 6.73 2.38 -11.84
N ALA A 120 6.22 1.17 -12.16
CA ALA A 120 6.42 0.53 -13.46
C ALA A 120 5.86 1.36 -14.65
N VAL A 121 4.87 2.22 -14.39
CA VAL A 121 4.27 3.11 -15.40
C VAL A 121 5.02 4.42 -15.52
N ILE A 122 5.33 5.07 -14.37
CA ILE A 122 5.82 6.45 -14.35
C ILE A 122 7.34 6.56 -14.42
N ASN A 123 8.06 5.62 -13.78
CA ASN A 123 9.52 5.62 -13.72
C ASN A 123 10.10 4.19 -13.77
N PRO A 124 10.00 3.51 -14.94
CA PRO A 124 10.46 2.12 -15.07
C PRO A 124 11.97 1.96 -14.87
N HIS A 125 12.77 3.03 -15.00
CA HIS A 125 14.22 2.97 -14.76
C HIS A 125 14.58 2.80 -13.29
N SER A 126 13.73 3.30 -12.36
CA SER A 126 13.90 3.14 -10.92
C SER A 126 13.21 1.90 -10.37
N LEU A 127 12.52 1.11 -11.23
CA LEU A 127 11.76 -0.03 -10.80
C LEU A 127 12.65 -1.14 -10.27
N SER A 128 12.38 -1.57 -9.05
CA SER A 128 13.06 -2.69 -8.40
C SER A 128 12.08 -3.52 -7.57
N LEU A 129 12.54 -4.62 -7.01
CA LEU A 129 11.73 -5.41 -6.08
C LEU A 129 11.37 -4.62 -4.80
N ASP A 130 12.17 -3.63 -4.44
CA ASP A 130 11.93 -2.77 -3.29
C ASP A 130 10.79 -1.76 -3.54
N SER A 131 10.42 -1.56 -4.81
CA SER A 131 9.25 -0.74 -5.18
C SER A 131 7.92 -1.32 -4.67
N PHE A 132 7.87 -2.60 -4.26
CA PHE A 132 6.74 -3.14 -3.50
C PHE A 132 6.66 -2.63 -2.05
N LEU A 133 7.71 -2.04 -1.52
CA LEU A 133 7.84 -1.55 -0.14
C LEU A 133 7.55 -2.61 0.95
N LEU A 134 7.65 -3.90 0.64
CA LEU A 134 7.36 -5.00 1.57
C LEU A 134 8.42 -5.13 2.67
N ASN A 135 9.67 -4.81 2.37
CA ASN A 135 10.80 -4.83 3.31
C ASN A 135 11.37 -3.42 3.49
N HIS A 136 10.50 -2.44 3.78
CA HIS A 136 10.91 -1.05 3.83
C HIS A 136 11.90 -0.78 4.98
N SER A 137 11.58 -1.27 6.18
CA SER A 137 12.48 -1.21 7.35
C SER A 137 12.03 -2.19 8.43
N MET A 138 12.89 -2.41 9.44
CA MET A 138 12.55 -3.20 10.64
C MET A 138 11.41 -2.54 11.42
N GLU A 139 11.42 -1.22 11.51
CA GLU A 139 10.38 -0.43 12.20
C GLU A 139 9.01 -0.61 11.53
N TYR A 140 8.98 -0.65 10.20
CA TYR A 140 7.75 -0.90 9.45
C TYR A 140 7.18 -2.29 9.73
N THR A 141 8.05 -3.30 9.75
CA THR A 141 7.65 -4.68 10.08
C THR A 141 7.13 -4.77 11.52
N LEU A 142 7.83 -4.15 12.46
CA LEU A 142 7.43 -4.12 13.87
C LEU A 142 6.07 -3.43 14.05
N ALA A 143 5.86 -2.31 13.35
CA ALA A 143 4.58 -1.61 13.37
C ALA A 143 3.44 -2.51 12.87
N ALA A 144 3.62 -3.20 11.73
CA ALA A 144 2.61 -4.11 11.21
C ALA A 144 2.29 -5.26 12.18
N VAL A 145 3.32 -5.89 12.76
CA VAL A 145 3.13 -6.97 13.76
C VAL A 145 2.42 -6.44 15.00
N SER A 146 2.81 -5.27 15.52
CA SER A 146 2.15 -4.64 16.68
C SER A 146 0.67 -4.38 16.42
N SER A 147 0.33 -3.91 15.21
CA SER A 147 -1.05 -3.69 14.78
C SER A 147 -1.89 -4.98 14.82
N TRP A 148 -1.33 -6.09 14.33
CA TRP A 148 -2.03 -7.38 14.32
C TRP A 148 -2.17 -7.97 15.73
N VAL A 149 -1.16 -7.81 16.57
CA VAL A 149 -1.19 -8.24 17.98
C VAL A 149 -2.25 -7.45 18.74
N GLU A 150 -2.23 -6.11 18.66
CA GLU A 150 -3.23 -5.27 19.32
C GLU A 150 -4.64 -5.63 18.87
N PHE A 151 -4.89 -5.69 17.56
CA PHE A 151 -6.19 -6.07 17.03
C PHE A 151 -6.66 -7.41 17.58
N THR A 152 -5.79 -8.44 17.57
CA THR A 152 -6.14 -9.79 18.02
C THR A 152 -6.41 -9.83 19.52
N VAL A 153 -5.55 -9.22 20.32
CA VAL A 153 -5.72 -9.18 21.78
C VAL A 153 -7.01 -8.47 22.16
N GLU A 154 -7.25 -7.29 21.61
CA GLU A 154 -8.45 -6.52 21.93
C GLU A 154 -9.73 -7.20 21.38
N LYS A 155 -9.64 -7.87 20.24
CA LYS A 155 -10.72 -8.69 19.72
C LYS A 155 -11.15 -9.81 20.67
N LEU A 156 -10.18 -10.40 21.40
CA LEU A 156 -10.43 -11.48 22.34
C LEU A 156 -10.84 -10.97 23.73
N THR A 157 -10.38 -9.77 24.14
CA THR A 157 -10.59 -9.23 25.48
C THR A 157 -11.70 -8.17 25.56
N VAL A 158 -11.84 -7.34 24.53
CA VAL A 158 -12.80 -6.22 24.45
C VAL A 158 -13.43 -6.21 23.04
N PRO A 159 -14.20 -7.23 22.66
CA PRO A 159 -14.73 -7.37 21.30
C PRO A 159 -15.63 -6.21 20.86
N GLU A 160 -16.28 -5.51 21.79
CA GLU A 160 -17.15 -4.36 21.53
C GLU A 160 -16.37 -3.22 20.85
N LEU A 161 -15.11 -3.02 21.22
CA LEU A 161 -14.24 -2.01 20.60
C LEU A 161 -14.09 -2.25 19.08
N LYS A 162 -14.03 -3.52 18.66
CA LYS A 162 -13.90 -3.92 17.25
C LYS A 162 -15.22 -3.88 16.47
N GLN A 163 -16.31 -3.50 17.13
CA GLN A 163 -17.64 -3.37 16.49
C GLN A 163 -18.02 -1.91 16.20
N LEU A 164 -17.13 -0.95 16.48
CA LEU A 164 -17.36 0.48 16.22
C LEU A 164 -17.29 0.77 14.71
N SER A 165 -18.31 0.33 13.98
CA SER A 165 -18.34 0.40 12.51
C SER A 165 -18.19 1.82 11.96
N TRP A 166 -18.72 2.84 12.65
CA TRP A 166 -18.55 4.23 12.24
C TRP A 166 -17.09 4.70 12.29
N LEU A 167 -16.32 4.24 13.31
CA LEU A 167 -14.90 4.56 13.44
C LEU A 167 -14.08 3.84 12.37
N SER A 168 -14.38 2.55 12.15
CA SER A 168 -13.75 1.77 11.09
C SER A 168 -14.02 2.36 9.70
N PHE A 169 -15.24 2.85 9.46
CA PHE A 169 -15.58 3.53 8.21
C PHE A 169 -14.84 4.87 8.06
N ALA A 170 -14.71 5.66 9.14
CA ALA A 170 -13.90 6.87 9.12
C ALA A 170 -12.42 6.55 8.79
N GLY A 171 -11.87 5.48 9.38
CA GLY A 171 -10.54 4.97 9.05
C GLY A 171 -10.41 4.55 7.59
N LEU A 172 -11.41 3.87 7.04
CA LEU A 172 -11.44 3.49 5.62
C LEU A 172 -11.42 4.74 4.72
N LEU A 173 -12.18 5.78 5.03
CA LEU A 173 -12.16 7.04 4.28
C LEU A 173 -10.78 7.70 4.35
N MET A 174 -10.13 7.71 5.52
CA MET A 174 -8.76 8.22 5.65
C MET A 174 -7.78 7.44 4.77
N VAL A 175 -7.89 6.11 4.75
CA VAL A 175 -7.07 5.24 3.90
C VAL A 175 -7.27 5.54 2.43
N LEU A 176 -8.52 5.63 1.97
CA LEU A 176 -8.83 5.92 0.57
C LEU A 176 -8.35 7.31 0.13
N CYS A 177 -8.53 8.33 0.97
CA CYS A 177 -8.04 9.68 0.70
C CYS A 177 -6.50 9.73 0.69
N GLY A 178 -5.86 9.09 1.66
CA GLY A 178 -4.40 9.01 1.76
C GLY A 178 -3.77 8.30 0.56
N GLU A 179 -4.32 7.14 0.19
CA GLU A 179 -3.90 6.39 -1.00
C GLU A 179 -4.11 7.20 -2.28
N GLY A 180 -5.27 7.83 -2.43
CA GLY A 180 -5.60 8.68 -3.58
C GLY A 180 -4.62 9.84 -3.73
N LEU A 181 -4.33 10.56 -2.64
CA LEU A 181 -3.38 11.67 -2.65
C LEU A 181 -1.96 11.19 -2.99
N ARG A 182 -1.53 10.04 -2.43
CA ARG A 182 -0.22 9.47 -2.73
C ARG A 182 -0.10 9.09 -4.20
N LYS A 183 -1.09 8.41 -4.78
CA LYS A 183 -1.09 8.05 -6.21
C LYS A 183 -1.16 9.29 -7.11
N ALA A 184 -1.96 10.28 -6.74
CA ALA A 184 -1.99 11.56 -7.46
C ALA A 184 -0.61 12.25 -7.44
N ALA A 185 0.10 12.23 -6.30
CA ALA A 185 1.45 12.75 -6.21
C ALA A 185 2.44 11.99 -7.11
N MET A 186 2.43 10.66 -7.07
CA MET A 186 3.28 9.82 -7.92
C MET A 186 3.04 10.09 -9.40
N LEU A 187 1.77 10.11 -9.83
CA LEU A 187 1.39 10.35 -11.22
C LEU A 187 1.74 11.77 -11.68
N THR A 188 1.59 12.77 -10.80
CA THR A 188 1.95 14.17 -11.10
C THR A 188 3.46 14.34 -11.26
N ALA A 189 4.24 13.73 -10.38
CA ALA A 189 5.72 13.80 -10.45
C ALA A 189 6.28 12.99 -11.62
N GLY A 190 5.58 11.93 -12.04
CA GLY A 190 6.03 11.10 -13.16
C GLY A 190 7.41 10.52 -12.92
N SER A 191 8.32 10.68 -13.90
CA SER A 191 9.70 10.17 -13.82
C SER A 191 10.56 10.86 -12.75
N ASN A 192 10.10 11.97 -12.15
CA ASN A 192 10.79 12.62 -11.03
C ASN A 192 10.49 11.94 -9.69
N PHE A 193 9.48 11.06 -9.62
CA PHE A 193 9.17 10.33 -8.40
C PHE A 193 10.16 9.19 -8.16
N ASN A 194 10.74 9.15 -6.97
CA ASN A 194 11.58 8.06 -6.48
C ASN A 194 11.19 7.70 -5.04
N HIS A 195 11.28 6.39 -4.71
CA HIS A 195 11.08 5.93 -3.33
C HIS A 195 12.26 6.27 -2.40
N ILE A 196 13.43 6.51 -2.97
CA ILE A 196 14.66 6.84 -2.25
C ILE A 196 14.99 8.31 -2.55
N VAL A 197 15.38 9.08 -1.52
CA VAL A 197 15.88 10.45 -1.70
C VAL A 197 17.09 10.41 -2.61
N GLN A 198 17.08 11.26 -3.63
CA GLN A 198 18.17 11.35 -4.60
C GLN A 198 19.19 12.36 -4.09
N ASN A 199 20.46 11.96 -4.02
CA ASN A 199 21.56 12.84 -3.61
C ASN A 199 22.25 13.49 -4.81
N GLU A 200 21.99 13.02 -6.03
CA GLU A 200 22.53 13.55 -7.27
C GLU A 200 21.41 13.96 -8.21
N LYS A 201 21.57 15.14 -8.83
CA LYS A 201 20.62 15.66 -9.82
C LYS A 201 20.81 14.95 -11.15
N ALA A 202 19.84 14.16 -11.58
CA ALA A 202 19.81 13.65 -12.95
C ALA A 202 19.48 14.79 -13.94
N GLN A 203 19.97 14.67 -15.18
CA GLN A 203 19.70 15.69 -16.23
C GLN A 203 18.21 15.89 -16.52
N SER A 204 17.41 14.86 -16.32
CA SER A 204 15.96 14.89 -16.52
C SER A 204 15.18 15.38 -15.30
N HIS A 205 15.83 15.67 -14.15
CA HIS A 205 15.14 16.15 -12.96
C HIS A 205 14.61 17.56 -13.14
N VAL A 206 13.30 17.70 -12.96
CA VAL A 206 12.57 18.96 -13.03
C VAL A 206 11.86 19.19 -11.70
N LEU A 207 11.86 20.43 -11.22
CA LEU A 207 11.08 20.79 -10.03
C LEU A 207 9.59 20.74 -10.36
N VAL A 208 8.87 19.83 -9.69
CA VAL A 208 7.43 19.66 -9.87
C VAL A 208 6.71 20.54 -8.85
N THR A 209 5.94 21.54 -9.34
CA THR A 209 5.21 22.52 -8.51
C THR A 209 3.71 22.57 -8.84
N GLY A 210 3.28 21.84 -9.88
CA GLY A 210 1.89 21.81 -10.36
C GLY A 210 1.05 20.67 -9.80
N GLY A 211 -0.23 20.64 -10.14
CA GLY A 211 -1.15 19.60 -9.67
C GLY A 211 -1.25 19.58 -8.14
N VAL A 212 -1.16 18.40 -7.53
CA VAL A 212 -1.22 18.25 -6.07
C VAL A 212 -0.03 18.90 -5.35
N TYR A 213 1.09 19.12 -6.04
CA TYR A 213 2.25 19.84 -5.51
C TYR A 213 2.02 21.36 -5.37
N SER A 214 0.97 21.91 -5.96
CA SER A 214 0.58 23.30 -5.73
C SER A 214 -0.08 23.52 -4.36
N TYR A 215 -0.56 22.45 -3.72
CA TYR A 215 -1.18 22.51 -2.40
C TYR A 215 -0.21 22.09 -1.28
N PHE A 216 0.61 21.08 -1.55
CA PHE A 216 1.58 20.53 -0.60
C PHE A 216 2.90 20.27 -1.31
N ARG A 217 4.03 20.59 -0.67
CA ARG A 217 5.37 20.28 -1.23
C ARG A 217 5.67 18.78 -1.23
N HIS A 218 5.10 18.06 -0.23
CA HIS A 218 5.32 16.62 -0.05
C HIS A 218 4.01 15.83 -0.03
N PRO A 219 3.18 15.92 -1.10
CA PRO A 219 1.84 15.33 -1.09
C PRO A 219 1.86 13.80 -0.96
N SER A 220 2.91 13.13 -1.45
CA SER A 220 3.06 11.68 -1.30
C SER A 220 3.28 11.27 0.17
N TYR A 221 4.00 12.09 0.95
CA TYR A 221 4.20 11.84 2.39
C TYR A 221 2.96 12.17 3.19
N VAL A 222 2.23 13.22 2.82
CA VAL A 222 0.92 13.52 3.40
C VAL A 222 -0.03 12.34 3.19
N GLY A 223 -0.11 11.83 1.96
CA GLY A 223 -0.94 10.67 1.63
C GLY A 223 -0.58 9.45 2.47
N TRP A 224 0.70 9.11 2.56
CA TRP A 224 1.15 7.95 3.32
C TRP A 224 0.95 8.12 4.84
N PHE A 225 1.19 9.31 5.38
CA PHE A 225 0.95 9.62 6.79
C PHE A 225 -0.51 9.36 7.19
N TYR A 226 -1.46 9.94 6.47
CA TYR A 226 -2.88 9.73 6.77
C TYR A 226 -3.36 8.33 6.44
N TRP A 227 -2.82 7.69 5.39
CA TRP A 227 -3.08 6.30 5.08
C TRP A 227 -2.66 5.39 6.25
N SER A 228 -1.46 5.56 6.78
CA SER A 228 -0.94 4.72 7.86
C SER A 228 -1.77 4.84 9.15
N ILE A 229 -2.12 6.07 9.56
CA ILE A 229 -3.00 6.31 10.72
C ILE A 229 -4.40 5.76 10.44
N GLY A 230 -4.93 5.99 9.25
CA GLY A 230 -6.24 5.52 8.82
C GLY A 230 -6.39 4.01 8.93
N THR A 231 -5.32 3.23 8.65
CA THR A 231 -5.34 1.77 8.86
C THR A 231 -5.58 1.38 10.30
N GLN A 232 -5.03 2.12 11.27
CA GLN A 232 -5.19 1.85 12.69
C GLN A 232 -6.54 2.34 13.24
N VAL A 233 -7.05 3.47 12.73
CA VAL A 233 -8.41 3.94 13.00
C VAL A 233 -9.43 2.91 12.48
N MET A 234 -9.24 2.39 11.27
CA MET A 234 -10.08 1.35 10.67
C MET A 234 -10.11 0.06 11.49
N LEU A 235 -8.98 -0.32 12.09
CA LEU A 235 -8.87 -1.48 12.99
C LEU A 235 -9.37 -1.19 14.41
N CYS A 236 -9.69 0.06 14.75
CA CYS A 236 -9.99 0.49 16.12
C CYS A 236 -8.88 0.11 17.11
N ASN A 237 -7.60 0.36 16.75
CA ASN A 237 -6.42 0.05 17.55
C ASN A 237 -5.90 1.30 18.26
N PRO A 238 -6.36 1.65 19.47
CA PRO A 238 -6.04 2.94 20.12
C PRO A 238 -4.55 3.12 20.40
N VAL A 239 -3.84 2.08 20.81
CA VAL A 239 -2.39 2.16 21.09
C VAL A 239 -1.61 2.34 19.78
N CYS A 240 -1.92 1.56 18.75
CA CYS A 240 -1.28 1.71 17.45
C CYS A 240 -1.68 3.01 16.73
N ILE A 241 -2.88 3.58 16.93
CA ILE A 241 -3.20 4.93 16.41
C ILE A 241 -2.16 5.92 16.91
N LEU A 242 -1.90 5.94 18.22
CA LEU A 242 -0.91 6.84 18.83
C LEU A 242 0.51 6.51 18.34
N GLY A 243 0.90 5.24 18.38
CA GLY A 243 2.22 4.76 17.96
C GLY A 243 2.53 5.08 16.48
N TYR A 244 1.59 4.80 15.58
CA TYR A 244 1.72 5.11 14.16
C TYR A 244 1.79 6.62 13.90
N THR A 245 0.98 7.41 14.62
CA THR A 245 1.01 8.87 14.48
C THR A 245 2.38 9.43 14.85
N ILE A 246 2.95 9.02 15.99
CA ILE A 246 4.25 9.51 16.45
C ILE A 246 5.38 9.00 15.54
N ALA A 247 5.40 7.70 15.24
CA ALA A 247 6.45 7.09 14.45
C ALA A 247 6.47 7.62 13.01
N SER A 248 5.31 7.69 12.34
CA SER A 248 5.23 8.21 10.98
C SER A 248 5.51 9.73 10.93
N TRP A 249 5.06 10.50 11.94
CA TRP A 249 5.37 11.93 12.03
C TRP A 249 6.88 12.16 12.12
N ARG A 250 7.57 11.42 12.99
CA ARG A 250 9.03 11.50 13.13
C ARG A 250 9.74 11.09 11.84
N PHE A 251 9.35 9.96 11.27
CA PHE A 251 9.91 9.46 10.01
C PHE A 251 9.79 10.49 8.88
N PHE A 252 8.59 11.06 8.66
CA PHE A 252 8.40 12.03 7.59
C PHE A 252 9.05 13.37 7.86
N ARG A 253 9.19 13.78 9.12
CA ARG A 253 9.96 14.96 9.47
C ARG A 253 11.42 14.82 9.03
N GLU A 254 12.08 13.74 9.45
CA GLU A 254 13.47 13.47 9.09
C GLU A 254 13.63 13.36 7.56
N ARG A 255 12.69 12.68 6.92
CA ARG A 255 12.69 12.47 5.47
C ARG A 255 12.51 13.77 4.67
N ILE A 256 11.62 14.65 5.11
CA ILE A 256 11.39 15.96 4.47
C ILE A 256 12.64 16.84 4.62
N GLU A 257 13.28 16.85 5.80
CA GLU A 257 14.50 17.61 6.02
C GLU A 257 15.62 17.14 5.08
N GLU A 258 15.80 15.82 4.93
CA GLU A 258 16.79 15.23 4.00
C GLU A 258 16.49 15.58 2.53
N GLU A 259 15.25 15.40 2.10
CA GLU A 259 14.84 15.66 0.71
C GLU A 259 14.91 17.14 0.36
N GLU A 260 14.51 18.04 1.26
CA GLU A 260 14.60 19.49 1.03
C GLU A 260 16.05 20.00 0.91
N LEU A 261 17.01 19.35 1.59
CA LEU A 261 18.45 19.64 1.37
C LEU A 261 18.85 19.35 -0.07
N SER A 262 18.49 18.19 -0.57
CA SER A 262 18.79 17.80 -1.95
C SER A 262 18.07 18.70 -2.96
N LEU A 263 16.80 19.05 -2.72
CA LEU A 263 16.01 19.92 -3.60
C LEU A 263 16.57 21.34 -3.64
N ILE A 264 17.04 21.91 -2.52
CA ILE A 264 17.73 23.20 -2.49
C ILE A 264 19.03 23.11 -3.27
N HIS A 265 19.81 22.04 -3.10
CA HIS A 265 21.04 21.84 -3.86
C HIS A 265 20.78 21.71 -5.36
N PHE A 266 19.69 21.06 -5.77
CA PHE A 266 19.36 20.82 -7.18
C PHE A 266 18.75 22.03 -7.89
N PHE A 267 17.89 22.80 -7.21
CA PHE A 267 17.06 23.82 -7.81
C PHE A 267 17.29 25.23 -7.23
N ALA A 268 18.14 25.35 -6.22
CA ALA A 268 18.54 26.61 -5.61
C ALA A 268 17.35 27.56 -5.33
N GLU A 269 17.36 28.76 -5.90
CA GLU A 269 16.37 29.81 -5.67
C GLU A 269 14.95 29.38 -6.10
N ASP A 270 14.82 28.59 -7.15
CA ASP A 270 13.50 28.10 -7.62
C ASP A 270 12.79 27.29 -6.53
N TYR A 271 13.53 26.44 -5.82
CA TYR A 271 12.94 25.67 -4.71
C TYR A 271 12.64 26.55 -3.50
N VAL A 272 13.49 27.52 -3.19
CA VAL A 272 13.29 28.47 -2.08
C VAL A 272 12.01 29.29 -2.31
N GLU A 273 11.80 29.80 -3.54
CA GLU A 273 10.59 30.53 -3.90
C GLU A 273 9.32 29.67 -3.84
N TYR A 274 9.41 28.41 -4.28
CA TYR A 274 8.33 27.44 -4.15
C TYR A 274 7.98 27.17 -2.68
N LYS A 275 9.00 26.98 -1.85
CA LYS A 275 8.89 26.74 -0.41
C LYS A 275 8.19 27.88 0.34
N LYS A 276 8.43 29.14 -0.04
CA LYS A 276 7.77 30.31 0.55
C LYS A 276 6.26 30.31 0.32
N LYS A 277 5.78 29.71 -0.78
CA LYS A 277 4.39 29.74 -1.22
C LYS A 277 3.57 28.54 -0.80
N VAL A 278 4.20 27.37 -0.69
CA VAL A 278 3.50 26.10 -0.51
C VAL A 278 3.97 25.40 0.80
N PRO A 279 3.06 24.98 1.71
CA PRO A 279 3.41 24.27 2.94
C PRO A 279 3.84 22.82 2.64
N THR A 280 4.47 22.16 3.61
CA THR A 280 4.80 20.71 3.51
C THR A 280 3.55 19.85 3.38
N GLY A 281 2.48 20.22 4.08
CA GLY A 281 1.23 19.50 4.18
C GLY A 281 1.09 18.63 5.44
N LEU A 282 2.19 18.40 6.17
CA LEU A 282 2.16 17.64 7.43
C LEU A 282 2.11 18.59 8.64
N PRO A 283 1.33 18.25 9.67
CA PRO A 283 1.17 19.09 10.84
C PRO A 283 2.50 19.29 11.58
N PHE A 284 2.80 20.53 11.94
CA PHE A 284 4.00 20.94 12.69
C PHE A 284 5.36 20.64 12.03
N ILE A 285 5.36 20.30 10.74
CA ILE A 285 6.59 20.08 9.95
C ILE A 285 6.71 21.21 8.94
N SER A 286 7.72 22.09 9.14
CA SER A 286 7.98 23.20 8.21
C SER A 286 9.08 22.91 7.20
N GLY A 287 9.79 21.79 7.37
CA GLY A 287 11.00 21.49 6.61
C GLY A 287 12.20 22.33 7.05
N ILE A 288 13.25 22.35 6.23
CA ILE A 288 14.51 23.06 6.54
C ILE A 288 14.27 24.57 6.60
N ARG A 289 14.86 25.24 7.59
CA ARG A 289 14.91 26.71 7.63
C ARG A 289 16.03 27.18 6.71
N VAL A 290 15.67 27.98 5.72
CA VAL A 290 16.62 28.73 4.88
C VAL A 290 16.67 30.12 5.48
N ASN A 291 17.84 30.50 6.01
CA ASN A 291 18.09 31.85 6.54
C ASN A 291 18.28 32.85 5.39
#